data_5fe1a9b77a528f9c05dfd713c25049d7
#
_entry.id   5fe1a9b77a528f9c05dfd713c25049d7
#
_cell.length_a   1.000
_cell.length_b   1.000
_cell.length_c   1.000
_cell.angle_alpha   90.00
_cell.angle_beta   90.00
_cell.angle_gamma   90.00
#
_symmetry.space_group_name_H-M   'P 1'
#
loop_
_entity.id
_entity.type
_entity.pdbx_description
1 polymer ?
#
loop_
_entity_poly.entity_id
_entity_poly.type
_entity_poly.pdbx_seq_one_letter_code
_entity_poly.pdbx_strand_id
1 'polypeptide(L)'
;MVPCRSVVEWFAGAFGGWIGGPPSGTRASAAARVVGRTSEIPYGRAELSADQLPPPLPITMSDVRSAAPTSRLVALFAVSCGLLMLQVALTKVFSVVLWYHFGFLVISIALLGFATSGVWLAQRPQWLDERGAARLWRPAAIAAFAIVASLWLVVHTQVDAMYLVRDRNEGALFFLIGVLLVPFFFLGLAVSATLTVHRAEAGRVYAANLLGSGAGCGVAVVLFDALHLSATDVAIASGALVALGALLFALRVSLSGSVVSAAIVALFGVLAAFPQERADAFQLVPPESKPLARVVEWIEQNPPSIVRFKDGREVAIYGGYEPTENPDVMRSRDVRGGWVEANPEVDLVPQPPHGLARPADLDELSWREWTSLSRVDVFPWPHTYGPWGLWGLSKSYTGPQPRQVGITIDTWAMTNVLEWDRSAGPPPEVVEWLPAGLVHRLKSDHDVLCIGAGGGMDLL
;
A
#
# COMPACT_ATOMS: atom_id res chain seq x y z
N MET A 1 -3.82 9.44 -22.55
CA MET A 1 -2.39 9.66 -22.32
C MET A 1 -2.11 11.16 -22.39
N VAL A 2 -2.00 11.82 -21.24
CA VAL A 2 -1.53 13.22 -21.18
C VAL A 2 0.00 13.15 -21.16
N PRO A 3 0.70 13.84 -22.05
CA PRO A 3 2.16 13.74 -22.08
C PRO A 3 2.75 14.28 -20.79
N CYS A 4 3.54 13.46 -20.11
CA CYS A 4 4.18 13.69 -18.81
C CYS A 4 5.08 14.97 -18.78
N ARG A 5 5.39 15.53 -19.94
CA ARG A 5 6.25 16.70 -20.12
C ARG A 5 5.66 18.01 -19.56
N SER A 6 4.34 18.19 -19.67
CA SER A 6 3.68 19.44 -19.24
C SER A 6 3.55 19.59 -17.72
N VAL A 7 3.53 18.47 -16.98
CA VAL A 7 3.38 18.48 -15.51
C VAL A 7 4.73 18.73 -14.83
N VAL A 8 5.81 18.19 -15.38
CA VAL A 8 7.18 18.44 -14.89
C VAL A 8 7.57 19.90 -15.10
N GLU A 9 7.17 20.52 -16.21
CA GLU A 9 7.40 21.93 -16.49
C GLU A 9 6.58 22.85 -15.57
N TRP A 10 5.37 22.44 -15.19
CA TRP A 10 4.54 23.16 -14.22
C TRP A 10 5.15 23.13 -12.80
N PHE A 11 5.67 21.98 -12.35
CA PHE A 11 6.37 21.86 -11.06
C PHE A 11 7.71 22.58 -11.08
N ALA A 12 8.47 22.51 -12.15
CA ALA A 12 9.72 23.27 -12.31
C ALA A 12 9.48 24.78 -12.30
N GLY A 13 8.37 25.26 -12.87
CA GLY A 13 7.96 26.67 -12.81
C GLY A 13 7.49 27.12 -11.44
N ALA A 14 6.80 26.27 -10.69
CA ALA A 14 6.32 26.57 -9.34
C ALA A 14 7.44 26.58 -8.27
N PHE A 15 8.51 25.79 -8.47
CA PHE A 15 9.63 25.66 -7.54
C PHE A 15 10.94 26.23 -8.06
N GLY A 16 11.05 26.52 -9.36
CA GLY A 16 12.28 27.02 -10.02
C GLY A 16 12.74 28.42 -9.57
N GLY A 17 11.89 29.19 -8.91
CA GLY A 17 12.28 30.46 -8.28
C GLY A 17 13.12 30.32 -7.01
N TRP A 18 13.37 29.08 -6.54
CA TRP A 18 14.04 28.81 -5.26
C TRP A 18 15.44 28.18 -5.40
N ILE A 19 15.85 27.78 -6.61
CA ILE A 19 17.17 27.22 -6.88
C ILE A 19 17.95 28.23 -7.75
N GLY A 20 18.10 29.43 -7.25
CA GLY A 20 19.09 30.40 -7.73
C GLY A 20 20.46 29.97 -7.22
N GLY A 21 21.21 29.20 -8.02
CA GLY A 21 22.62 28.91 -7.76
C GLY A 21 23.48 30.18 -7.81
N PRO A 22 24.53 30.27 -7.00
CA PRO A 22 25.45 31.40 -7.05
C PRO A 22 26.26 31.43 -8.35
N PRO A 23 26.70 32.60 -8.80
CA PRO A 23 27.41 32.72 -10.07
C PRO A 23 28.74 31.99 -10.06
N SER A 24 29.02 31.35 -11.18
CA SER A 24 30.27 30.68 -11.50
C SER A 24 31.51 31.57 -11.29
N GLY A 25 32.40 31.12 -10.45
CA GLY A 25 33.74 31.73 -10.36
C GLY A 25 34.52 31.32 -9.12
N THR A 26 35.50 30.46 -9.32
CA THR A 26 36.72 30.27 -8.50
C THR A 26 36.57 29.68 -7.09
N ARG A 27 37.05 28.46 -6.95
CA ARG A 27 37.93 27.85 -5.93
C ARG A 27 37.63 26.41 -5.60
N ALA A 28 38.08 25.55 -6.46
CA ALA A 28 38.42 24.17 -6.11
C ALA A 28 39.83 24.20 -5.45
N SER A 29 39.96 24.40 -4.16
CA SER A 29 41.20 24.05 -3.43
C SER A 29 41.12 24.14 -1.90
N ALA A 30 39.93 24.12 -1.29
CA ALA A 30 39.83 24.19 0.17
C ALA A 30 39.18 22.98 0.86
N ALA A 31 38.74 21.98 0.13
CA ALA A 31 38.00 20.82 0.69
C ALA A 31 38.90 19.62 1.10
N ALA A 32 40.23 19.74 1.01
CA ALA A 32 41.15 18.60 1.27
C ALA A 32 41.97 18.74 2.57
N ARG A 33 41.58 19.60 3.52
CA ARG A 33 42.40 19.82 4.72
C ARG A 33 41.61 19.90 6.05
N VAL A 34 40.51 19.19 6.21
CA VAL A 34 39.73 19.14 7.47
C VAL A 34 39.51 17.69 7.94
N VAL A 35 40.38 16.76 7.58
CA VAL A 35 40.41 15.43 8.22
C VAL A 35 41.75 15.31 8.91
N GLY A 36 41.82 15.75 10.15
CA GLY A 36 43.01 15.54 10.95
C GLY A 36 43.23 16.56 12.04
N ARG A 37 42.32 16.69 13.00
CA ARG A 37 42.58 17.15 14.37
C ARG A 37 41.37 16.87 15.23
N THR A 38 41.36 15.73 15.91
CA THR A 38 40.63 15.54 17.17
C THR A 38 41.37 16.35 18.21
N SER A 39 40.95 17.59 18.46
CA SER A 39 41.35 18.34 19.64
C SER A 39 40.10 18.61 20.46
N GLU A 40 40.19 18.16 21.70
CA GLU A 40 39.24 18.30 22.80
C GLU A 40 38.57 19.68 22.77
N ILE A 41 37.25 19.68 22.65
CA ILE A 41 36.45 20.88 22.89
C ILE A 41 36.27 20.97 24.42
N PRO A 42 36.87 21.97 25.10
CA PRO A 42 36.62 22.16 26.52
C PRO A 42 35.16 22.60 26.70
N TYR A 43 34.38 21.78 27.37
CA TYR A 43 33.06 22.15 27.90
C TYR A 43 33.27 23.22 28.99
N GLY A 44 33.47 24.47 28.57
CA GLY A 44 33.31 25.62 29.45
C GLY A 44 31.82 25.79 29.74
N ARG A 45 31.38 25.50 30.95
CA ARG A 45 30.11 26.02 31.46
C ARG A 45 30.19 27.53 31.41
N ALA A 46 29.61 28.13 30.37
CA ALA A 46 29.26 29.54 30.44
C ALA A 46 28.09 29.65 31.43
N GLU A 47 28.38 29.93 32.69
CA GLU A 47 27.38 30.43 33.63
C GLU A 47 26.94 31.80 33.10
N LEU A 48 25.86 31.82 32.33
CA LEU A 48 25.14 33.04 31.99
C LEU A 48 24.61 33.61 33.30
N SER A 49 25.19 34.76 33.71
CA SER A 49 24.70 35.51 34.86
C SER A 49 23.20 35.80 34.65
N ALA A 50 22.43 35.66 35.73
CA ALA A 50 20.98 35.89 35.76
C ALA A 50 20.59 37.29 35.27
N ASP A 51 21.51 38.24 35.24
CA ASP A 51 21.32 39.61 34.78
C ASP A 51 21.40 39.76 33.24
N GLN A 52 21.76 38.68 32.50
CA GLN A 52 21.80 38.69 31.03
C GLN A 52 20.57 38.08 30.38
N LEU A 53 19.62 37.53 31.15
CA LEU A 53 18.35 37.12 30.62
C LEU A 53 17.48 38.36 30.37
N PRO A 54 16.92 38.52 29.18
CA PRO A 54 15.95 39.59 28.95
C PRO A 54 14.81 39.40 29.95
N PRO A 55 14.27 40.49 30.52
CA PRO A 55 13.21 40.41 31.51
C PRO A 55 12.05 39.58 30.89
N PRO A 56 11.43 38.68 31.71
CA PRO A 56 10.28 37.93 31.21
C PRO A 56 9.25 38.95 30.71
N LEU A 57 8.84 38.80 29.44
CA LEU A 57 7.82 39.66 28.83
C LEU A 57 6.61 39.67 29.78
N PRO A 58 6.09 40.86 30.17
CA PRO A 58 4.97 40.89 31.08
C PRO A 58 3.80 40.14 30.43
N ILE A 59 3.39 39.04 31.06
CA ILE A 59 2.18 38.30 30.69
C ILE A 59 1.04 39.23 31.03
N THR A 60 0.56 40.00 30.06
CA THR A 60 -0.62 40.82 30.23
C THR A 60 -1.82 39.89 30.39
N MET A 61 -2.73 40.23 31.31
CA MET A 61 -3.98 39.45 31.54
C MET A 61 -4.87 39.32 30.29
N SER A 62 -4.56 40.03 29.21
CA SER A 62 -5.19 39.86 27.88
C SER A 62 -4.75 38.58 27.17
N ASP A 63 -3.70 37.89 27.66
CA ASP A 63 -3.23 36.61 27.11
C ASP A 63 -3.96 35.39 27.70
N VAL A 64 -4.94 35.56 28.58
CA VAL A 64 -5.91 34.54 28.95
C VAL A 64 -6.91 34.38 27.81
N ARG A 65 -6.38 33.89 26.65
CA ARG A 65 -7.20 33.55 25.49
C ARG A 65 -8.12 32.40 25.89
N SER A 66 -9.38 32.54 25.50
CA SER A 66 -10.43 31.55 25.75
C SER A 66 -9.92 30.14 25.39
N ALA A 67 -10.23 29.19 26.26
CA ALA A 67 -9.90 27.78 26.08
C ALA A 67 -10.24 27.31 24.65
N ALA A 68 -9.39 26.47 24.07
CA ALA A 68 -9.65 25.90 22.74
C ALA A 68 -11.03 25.21 22.77
N PRO A 69 -11.98 25.64 21.94
CA PRO A 69 -13.32 25.08 21.99
C PRO A 69 -13.24 23.57 21.70
N THR A 70 -14.03 22.78 22.41
CA THR A 70 -14.06 21.31 22.27
C THR A 70 -14.21 20.87 20.81
N SER A 71 -14.96 21.62 19.99
CA SER A 71 -15.11 21.34 18.56
C SER A 71 -13.78 21.35 17.81
N ARG A 72 -12.81 22.20 18.17
CA ARG A 72 -11.49 22.25 17.54
C ARG A 72 -10.60 21.08 17.97
N LEU A 73 -10.74 20.63 19.22
CA LEU A 73 -10.03 19.43 19.71
C LEU A 73 -10.54 18.17 18.99
N VAL A 74 -11.86 18.06 18.81
CA VAL A 74 -12.47 16.95 18.06
C VAL A 74 -12.09 17.02 16.58
N ALA A 75 -12.04 18.22 15.99
CA ALA A 75 -11.59 18.41 14.61
C ALA A 75 -10.13 17.97 14.45
N LEU A 76 -9.24 18.37 15.35
CA LEU A 76 -7.83 17.95 15.33
C LEU A 76 -7.70 16.43 15.51
N PHE A 77 -8.47 15.85 16.45
CA PHE A 77 -8.50 14.39 16.63
C PHE A 77 -8.89 13.69 15.33
N ALA A 78 -9.94 14.12 14.63
CA ALA A 78 -10.39 13.53 13.37
C ALA A 78 -9.33 13.66 12.26
N VAL A 79 -8.70 14.84 12.13
CA VAL A 79 -7.63 15.06 11.15
C VAL A 79 -6.41 14.17 11.44
N SER A 80 -6.01 14.05 12.70
CA SER A 80 -4.87 13.22 13.10
C SER A 80 -5.16 11.73 12.97
N CYS A 81 -6.41 11.32 13.23
CA CYS A 81 -6.88 9.95 12.99
C CYS A 81 -6.80 9.62 11.50
N GLY A 82 -7.37 10.46 10.63
CA GLY A 82 -7.31 10.28 9.18
C GLY A 82 -5.87 10.28 8.65
N LEU A 83 -4.99 11.12 9.20
CA LEU A 83 -3.57 11.16 8.82
C LEU A 83 -2.87 9.81 8.99
N LEU A 84 -3.00 9.19 10.16
CA LEU A 84 -2.31 7.92 10.44
C LEU A 84 -3.00 6.76 9.69
N MET A 85 -4.33 6.77 9.57
CA MET A 85 -5.04 5.84 8.70
C MET A 85 -4.53 5.90 7.25
N LEU A 86 -4.37 7.12 6.70
CA LEU A 86 -3.84 7.33 5.36
C LEU A 86 -2.44 6.75 5.22
N GLN A 87 -1.57 7.02 6.20
CA GLN A 87 -0.19 6.52 6.18
C GLN A 87 -0.15 5.00 6.17
N VAL A 88 -0.95 4.33 7.01
CA VAL A 88 -1.06 2.88 7.04
C VAL A 88 -1.61 2.35 5.71
N ALA A 89 -2.70 2.93 5.19
CA ALA A 89 -3.30 2.51 3.93
C ALA A 89 -2.32 2.65 2.75
N LEU A 90 -1.62 3.79 2.64
CA LEU A 90 -0.66 4.02 1.56
C LEU A 90 0.54 3.06 1.61
N THR A 91 1.00 2.62 2.80
CA THR A 91 2.04 1.58 2.86
C THR A 91 1.59 0.29 2.19
N LYS A 92 0.30 -0.07 2.31
CA LYS A 92 -0.29 -1.24 1.65
C LYS A 92 -0.51 -1.00 0.15
N VAL A 93 -0.98 0.19 -0.24
CA VAL A 93 -1.08 0.55 -1.66
C VAL A 93 0.28 0.41 -2.34
N PHE A 94 1.33 0.93 -1.72
CA PHE A 94 2.69 0.88 -2.29
C PHE A 94 3.28 -0.53 -2.29
N SER A 95 2.94 -1.38 -1.33
CA SER A 95 3.39 -2.78 -1.36
C SER A 95 2.81 -3.55 -2.55
N VAL A 96 1.62 -3.17 -3.03
CA VAL A 96 0.97 -3.78 -4.20
C VAL A 96 1.43 -3.14 -5.51
N VAL A 97 1.38 -1.80 -5.62
CA VAL A 97 1.67 -1.06 -6.86
C VAL A 97 3.17 -0.98 -7.16
N LEU A 98 4.01 -0.93 -6.12
CA LEU A 98 5.46 -0.92 -6.25
C LEU A 98 6.03 -2.21 -5.64
N TRP A 99 6.78 -2.08 -4.56
CA TRP A 99 7.35 -3.18 -3.79
C TRP A 99 7.22 -2.88 -2.30
N TYR A 100 7.20 -3.89 -1.46
CA TYR A 100 7.05 -3.71 -0.01
C TYR A 100 8.09 -2.75 0.60
N HIS A 101 9.29 -2.67 0.04
CA HIS A 101 10.33 -1.71 0.47
C HIS A 101 9.88 -0.25 0.32
N PHE A 102 9.01 0.05 -0.64
CA PHE A 102 8.51 1.41 -0.84
C PHE A 102 7.47 1.84 0.22
N GLY A 103 7.04 0.93 1.09
CA GLY A 103 6.27 1.30 2.29
C GLY A 103 7.01 2.32 3.16
N PHE A 104 8.33 2.21 3.30
CA PHE A 104 9.16 3.20 4.02
C PHE A 104 9.20 4.57 3.33
N LEU A 105 9.05 4.60 2.00
CA LEU A 105 8.97 5.85 1.25
C LEU A 105 7.76 6.68 1.68
N VAL A 106 6.61 6.05 1.93
CA VAL A 106 5.40 6.73 2.41
C VAL A 106 5.66 7.44 3.73
N ILE A 107 6.36 6.79 4.68
CA ILE A 107 6.74 7.39 5.96
C ILE A 107 7.64 8.61 5.74
N SER A 108 8.63 8.49 4.84
CA SER A 108 9.54 9.57 4.52
C SER A 108 8.84 10.76 3.88
N ILE A 109 7.88 10.51 2.96
CA ILE A 109 7.06 11.56 2.32
C ILE A 109 6.18 12.25 3.37
N ALA A 110 5.58 11.49 4.29
CA ALA A 110 4.77 12.06 5.36
C ALA A 110 5.62 13.01 6.25
N LEU A 111 6.80 12.56 6.68
CA LEU A 111 7.72 13.40 7.46
C LEU A 111 8.18 14.63 6.69
N LEU A 112 8.48 14.51 5.39
CA LEU A 112 8.83 15.62 4.53
C LEU A 112 7.67 16.62 4.41
N GLY A 113 6.42 16.14 4.27
CA GLY A 113 5.23 16.96 4.25
C GLY A 113 5.05 17.77 5.54
N PHE A 114 5.25 17.14 6.69
CA PHE A 114 5.23 17.83 7.99
C PHE A 114 6.36 18.85 8.11
N ALA A 115 7.58 18.49 7.77
CA ALA A 115 8.73 19.39 7.85
C ALA A 115 8.54 20.62 6.96
N THR A 116 8.14 20.42 5.71
CA THR A 116 7.91 21.52 4.75
C THR A 116 6.73 22.40 5.17
N SER A 117 5.67 21.83 5.75
CA SER A 117 4.54 22.59 6.30
C SER A 117 4.96 23.46 7.50
N GLY A 118 5.83 22.95 8.38
CA GLY A 118 6.40 23.69 9.50
C GLY A 118 7.26 24.87 9.05
N VAL A 119 8.14 24.66 8.07
CA VAL A 119 8.97 25.73 7.47
C VAL A 119 8.09 26.79 6.81
N TRP A 120 7.06 26.38 6.07
CA TRP A 120 6.12 27.29 5.43
C TRP A 120 5.36 28.14 6.47
N LEU A 121 4.91 27.53 7.56
CA LEU A 121 4.20 28.20 8.64
C LEU A 121 5.09 29.20 9.38
N ALA A 122 6.36 28.86 9.63
CA ALA A 122 7.33 29.74 10.26
C ALA A 122 7.57 31.03 9.47
N GLN A 123 7.49 30.95 8.12
CA GLN A 123 7.65 32.11 7.24
C GLN A 123 6.37 32.95 7.11
N ARG A 124 5.25 32.52 7.70
CA ARG A 124 3.94 33.15 7.54
C ARG A 124 3.22 33.36 8.89
N PRO A 125 3.74 34.25 9.75
CA PRO A 125 3.22 34.45 11.10
C PRO A 125 1.76 34.91 11.12
N GLN A 126 1.25 35.50 10.03
CA GLN A 126 -0.17 35.88 9.87
C GLN A 126 -1.13 34.68 9.91
N TRP A 127 -0.65 33.43 9.82
CA TRP A 127 -1.46 32.24 10.02
C TRP A 127 -1.58 31.83 11.49
N LEU A 128 -0.80 32.46 12.36
CA LEU A 128 -0.71 32.15 13.78
C LEU A 128 -1.54 33.10 14.66
N ASP A 129 -2.19 34.08 14.05
CA ASP A 129 -3.10 35.01 14.72
C ASP A 129 -4.54 34.48 14.80
N GLU A 130 -5.45 35.26 15.39
CA GLU A 130 -6.87 34.89 15.49
C GLU A 130 -7.56 34.73 14.13
N ARG A 131 -7.12 35.49 13.12
CA ARG A 131 -7.62 35.33 11.75
C ARG A 131 -7.11 34.04 11.10
N GLY A 132 -5.90 33.62 11.46
CA GLY A 132 -5.35 32.31 11.11
C GLY A 132 -6.16 31.18 11.70
N ALA A 133 -6.56 31.28 12.96
CA ALA A 133 -7.45 30.33 13.62
C ALA A 133 -8.79 30.12 12.90
N ALA A 134 -9.32 31.16 12.27
CA ALA A 134 -10.52 31.09 11.44
C ALA A 134 -10.30 30.38 10.07
N ARG A 135 -9.07 30.12 9.70
CA ARG A 135 -8.69 29.50 8.40
C ARG A 135 -8.24 28.06 8.51
N LEU A 136 -8.20 27.47 9.72
CA LEU A 136 -7.72 26.10 9.96
C LEU A 136 -8.47 25.02 9.15
N TRP A 137 -9.72 25.28 8.77
CA TRP A 137 -10.49 24.40 7.92
C TRP A 137 -9.92 24.25 6.50
N ARG A 138 -9.24 25.29 5.97
CA ARG A 138 -8.73 25.30 4.58
C ARG A 138 -7.70 24.22 4.33
N PRO A 139 -6.60 24.12 5.10
CA PRO A 139 -5.63 23.04 4.87
C PRO A 139 -6.25 21.66 5.06
N ALA A 140 -7.15 21.47 6.02
CA ALA A 140 -7.83 20.18 6.21
C ALA A 140 -8.75 19.83 5.03
N ALA A 141 -9.51 20.79 4.49
CA ALA A 141 -10.37 20.60 3.33
C ALA A 141 -9.55 20.28 2.05
N ILE A 142 -8.45 21.02 1.83
CA ILE A 142 -7.54 20.75 0.70
C ILE A 142 -6.92 19.37 0.85
N ALA A 143 -6.49 18.99 2.07
CA ALA A 143 -5.94 17.67 2.33
C ALA A 143 -6.93 16.55 2.01
N ALA A 144 -8.19 16.69 2.46
CA ALA A 144 -9.22 15.69 2.20
C ALA A 144 -9.44 15.47 0.69
N PHE A 145 -9.53 16.53 -0.08
CA PHE A 145 -9.64 16.45 -1.53
C PHE A 145 -8.37 15.87 -2.17
N ALA A 146 -7.19 16.33 -1.71
CA ALA A 146 -5.90 15.88 -2.22
C ALA A 146 -5.68 14.37 -1.96
N ILE A 147 -6.22 13.79 -0.88
CA ILE A 147 -6.13 12.36 -0.61
C ILE A 147 -6.78 11.57 -1.75
N VAL A 148 -8.01 11.89 -2.14
CA VAL A 148 -8.72 11.20 -3.23
C VAL A 148 -8.01 11.41 -4.56
N ALA A 149 -7.63 12.66 -4.87
CA ALA A 149 -6.95 13.00 -6.12
C ALA A 149 -5.59 12.31 -6.22
N SER A 150 -4.80 12.32 -5.13
CA SER A 150 -3.50 11.64 -5.10
C SER A 150 -3.64 10.13 -5.22
N LEU A 151 -4.61 9.53 -4.53
CA LEU A 151 -4.87 8.10 -4.63
C LEU A 151 -5.25 7.70 -6.06
N TRP A 152 -6.13 8.47 -6.69
CA TRP A 152 -6.52 8.24 -8.09
C TRP A 152 -5.31 8.31 -9.03
N LEU A 153 -4.45 9.32 -8.86
CA LEU A 153 -3.22 9.45 -9.65
C LEU A 153 -2.26 8.27 -9.39
N VAL A 154 -2.11 7.83 -8.15
CA VAL A 154 -1.26 6.68 -7.81
C VAL A 154 -1.70 5.41 -8.50
N VAL A 155 -3.00 5.09 -8.46
CA VAL A 155 -3.51 3.84 -9.05
C VAL A 155 -3.49 3.85 -10.59
N HIS A 156 -3.53 5.05 -11.21
CA HIS A 156 -3.47 5.20 -12.66
C HIS A 156 -2.06 5.46 -13.21
N THR A 157 -1.07 5.68 -12.33
CA THR A 157 0.33 5.85 -12.73
C THR A 157 1.06 4.53 -12.56
N GLN A 158 1.20 3.78 -13.65
CA GLN A 158 1.94 2.52 -13.61
C GLN A 158 3.44 2.81 -13.53
N VAL A 159 4.07 2.36 -12.46
CA VAL A 159 5.51 2.43 -12.23
C VAL A 159 6.01 1.04 -11.92
N ASP A 160 6.80 0.48 -12.80
CA ASP A 160 7.48 -0.77 -12.51
C ASP A 160 8.84 -0.50 -11.87
N ALA A 161 8.91 -0.71 -10.55
CA ALA A 161 10.10 -0.44 -9.76
C ALA A 161 11.31 -1.32 -10.17
N MET A 162 11.06 -2.50 -10.75
CA MET A 162 12.11 -3.41 -11.23
C MET A 162 12.86 -2.84 -12.44
N TYR A 163 12.15 -2.08 -13.27
CA TYR A 163 12.68 -1.57 -14.53
C TYR A 163 12.86 -0.05 -14.53
N LEU A 164 12.83 0.61 -13.36
CA LEU A 164 12.96 2.08 -13.24
C LEU A 164 14.13 2.63 -14.04
N VAL A 165 15.31 2.05 -13.90
CA VAL A 165 16.54 2.51 -14.57
C VAL A 165 16.54 2.12 -16.06
N ARG A 166 16.05 0.93 -16.38
CA ARG A 166 16.01 0.42 -17.75
C ARG A 166 15.05 1.22 -18.63
N ASP A 167 13.85 1.48 -18.11
CA ASP A 167 12.76 2.10 -18.88
C ASP A 167 12.70 3.62 -18.69
N ARG A 168 13.67 4.21 -17.98
CA ARG A 168 13.74 5.65 -17.67
C ARG A 168 12.46 6.21 -17.04
N ASN A 169 11.85 5.41 -16.15
CA ASN A 169 10.61 5.76 -15.45
C ASN A 169 10.84 6.48 -14.11
N GLU A 170 12.07 6.93 -13.84
CA GLU A 170 12.37 7.67 -12.61
C GLU A 170 11.50 8.91 -12.45
N GLY A 171 11.15 9.56 -13.58
CA GLY A 171 10.24 10.72 -13.58
C GLY A 171 8.86 10.41 -13.02
N ALA A 172 8.31 9.23 -13.30
CA ALA A 172 7.03 8.80 -12.78
C ALA A 172 7.09 8.54 -11.26
N LEU A 173 8.18 7.97 -10.74
CA LEU A 173 8.38 7.81 -9.29
C LEU A 173 8.47 9.17 -8.59
N PHE A 174 9.25 10.13 -9.11
CA PHE A 174 9.32 11.48 -8.56
C PHE A 174 7.96 12.19 -8.63
N PHE A 175 7.20 11.96 -9.69
CA PHE A 175 5.84 12.47 -9.82
C PHE A 175 4.94 11.91 -8.69
N LEU A 176 4.96 10.60 -8.43
CA LEU A 176 4.20 9.98 -7.34
C LEU A 176 4.60 10.55 -5.97
N ILE A 177 5.90 10.74 -5.73
CA ILE A 177 6.41 11.38 -4.51
C ILE A 177 5.82 12.80 -4.37
N GLY A 178 5.86 13.59 -5.43
CA GLY A 178 5.31 14.95 -5.45
C GLY A 178 3.80 14.98 -5.19
N VAL A 179 3.06 14.08 -5.82
CA VAL A 179 1.61 13.95 -5.67
C VAL A 179 1.23 13.60 -4.23
N LEU A 180 1.93 12.66 -3.61
CA LEU A 180 1.65 12.26 -2.21
C LEU A 180 2.16 13.28 -1.18
N LEU A 181 3.15 14.09 -1.52
CA LEU A 181 3.60 15.17 -0.65
C LEU A 181 2.49 16.18 -0.39
N VAL A 182 1.57 16.41 -1.35
CA VAL A 182 0.50 17.40 -1.24
C VAL A 182 -0.43 17.12 -0.06
N PRO A 183 -1.10 15.96 0.06
CA PRO A 183 -1.96 15.70 1.21
C PRO A 183 -1.20 15.76 2.54
N PHE A 184 0.01 15.22 2.63
CA PHE A 184 0.80 15.26 3.88
C PHE A 184 1.25 16.67 4.25
N PHE A 185 1.57 17.52 3.28
CA PHE A 185 1.86 18.93 3.52
C PHE A 185 0.66 19.65 4.15
N PHE A 186 -0.53 19.50 3.57
CA PHE A 186 -1.73 20.17 4.08
C PHE A 186 -2.23 19.58 5.40
N LEU A 187 -2.08 18.27 5.62
CA LEU A 187 -2.34 17.64 6.92
C LEU A 187 -1.36 18.17 7.99
N GLY A 188 -0.07 18.20 7.66
CA GLY A 188 0.95 18.78 8.53
C GLY A 188 0.66 20.24 8.86
N LEU A 189 0.22 21.02 7.88
CA LEU A 189 -0.15 22.43 8.07
C LEU A 189 -1.37 22.58 9.01
N ALA A 190 -2.40 21.75 8.83
CA ALA A 190 -3.58 21.76 9.70
C ALA A 190 -3.23 21.45 11.16
N VAL A 191 -2.42 20.40 11.39
CA VAL A 191 -1.97 19.99 12.72
C VAL A 191 -1.06 21.04 13.34
N SER A 192 0.01 21.45 12.65
CA SER A 192 1.02 22.38 13.16
C SER A 192 0.42 23.77 13.45
N ALA A 193 -0.44 24.28 12.57
CA ALA A 193 -1.11 25.54 12.80
C ALA A 193 -2.06 25.47 14.01
N THR A 194 -2.80 24.38 14.18
CA THR A 194 -3.69 24.19 15.35
C THR A 194 -2.90 24.17 16.67
N LEU A 195 -1.79 23.43 16.71
CA LEU A 195 -0.91 23.39 17.89
C LEU A 195 -0.33 24.77 18.22
N THR A 196 0.08 25.52 17.20
CA THR A 196 0.72 26.83 17.41
C THR A 196 -0.30 27.91 17.83
N VAL A 197 -1.48 27.93 17.21
CA VAL A 197 -2.56 28.89 17.55
C VAL A 197 -3.05 28.68 18.98
N HIS A 198 -3.11 27.45 19.45
CA HIS A 198 -3.60 27.09 20.79
C HIS A 198 -2.47 26.74 21.76
N ARG A 199 -1.30 27.37 21.61
CA ARG A 199 -0.11 27.09 22.45
C ARG A 199 -0.33 27.25 23.96
N ALA A 200 -1.27 28.08 24.38
CA ALA A 200 -1.63 28.24 25.79
C ALA A 200 -2.23 26.96 26.40
N GLU A 201 -2.83 26.10 25.57
CA GLU A 201 -3.37 24.78 25.97
C GLU A 201 -2.65 23.63 25.29
N ALA A 202 -1.34 23.77 25.06
CA ALA A 202 -0.54 22.82 24.29
C ALA A 202 -0.74 21.37 24.74
N GLY A 203 -0.87 21.12 26.05
CA GLY A 203 -1.10 19.78 26.59
C GLY A 203 -2.40 19.14 26.10
N ARG A 204 -3.52 19.88 26.11
CA ARG A 204 -4.83 19.36 25.64
C ARG A 204 -4.87 19.16 24.13
N VAL A 205 -4.29 20.11 23.38
CA VAL A 205 -4.25 20.06 21.92
C VAL A 205 -3.32 18.93 21.47
N TYR A 206 -2.16 18.77 22.13
CA TYR A 206 -1.23 17.68 21.85
C TYR A 206 -1.86 16.32 22.22
N ALA A 207 -2.59 16.23 23.32
CA ALA A 207 -3.30 15.01 23.69
C ALA A 207 -4.36 14.63 22.64
N ALA A 208 -5.13 15.60 22.12
CA ALA A 208 -6.09 15.35 21.04
C ALA A 208 -5.41 14.85 19.76
N ASN A 209 -4.27 15.43 19.39
CA ASN A 209 -3.47 14.97 18.26
C ASN A 209 -2.94 13.55 18.46
N LEU A 210 -2.35 13.25 19.61
CA LEU A 210 -1.75 11.95 19.91
C LEU A 210 -2.80 10.84 20.00
N LEU A 211 -3.93 11.10 20.69
CA LEU A 211 -5.05 10.16 20.79
C LEU A 211 -5.70 9.93 19.43
N GLY A 212 -5.86 11.00 18.63
CA GLY A 212 -6.34 10.87 17.25
C GLY A 212 -5.44 9.99 16.40
N SER A 213 -4.12 10.22 16.46
CA SER A 213 -3.13 9.43 15.75
C SER A 213 -3.16 7.95 16.16
N GLY A 214 -3.18 7.67 17.47
CA GLY A 214 -3.29 6.30 17.98
C GLY A 214 -4.60 5.62 17.58
N ALA A 215 -5.73 6.35 17.67
CA ALA A 215 -7.02 5.85 17.20
C ALA A 215 -6.99 5.54 15.70
N GLY A 216 -6.31 6.37 14.88
CA GLY A 216 -6.18 6.15 13.44
C GLY A 216 -5.49 4.83 13.11
N CYS A 217 -4.42 4.49 13.83
CA CYS A 217 -3.78 3.19 13.67
C CYS A 217 -4.73 2.03 14.02
N GLY A 218 -5.43 2.13 15.17
CA GLY A 218 -6.38 1.09 15.59
C GLY A 218 -7.57 0.95 14.66
N VAL A 219 -8.14 2.06 14.19
CA VAL A 219 -9.24 2.06 13.21
C VAL A 219 -8.79 1.42 11.90
N ALA A 220 -7.59 1.74 11.39
CA ALA A 220 -7.07 1.11 10.17
C ALA A 220 -7.00 -0.42 10.32
N VAL A 221 -6.50 -0.94 11.45
CA VAL A 221 -6.47 -2.38 11.72
C VAL A 221 -7.87 -2.98 11.71
N VAL A 222 -8.84 -2.35 12.39
CA VAL A 222 -10.23 -2.84 12.40
C VAL A 222 -10.85 -2.84 11.00
N LEU A 223 -10.59 -1.81 10.20
CA LEU A 223 -11.11 -1.73 8.82
C LEU A 223 -10.53 -2.83 7.93
N PHE A 224 -9.26 -3.19 8.12
CA PHE A 224 -8.64 -4.29 7.39
C PHE A 224 -9.10 -5.66 7.90
N ASP A 225 -8.98 -5.93 9.20
CA ASP A 225 -9.12 -7.29 9.76
C ASP A 225 -10.57 -7.69 10.07
N ALA A 226 -11.44 -6.71 10.41
CA ALA A 226 -12.83 -7.02 10.74
C ALA A 226 -13.81 -6.72 9.61
N LEU A 227 -13.51 -5.74 8.76
CA LEU A 227 -14.36 -5.35 7.63
C LEU A 227 -13.79 -5.74 6.27
N HIS A 228 -12.59 -6.30 6.24
CA HIS A 228 -11.88 -6.77 5.03
C HIS A 228 -11.81 -5.71 3.91
N LEU A 229 -11.73 -4.42 4.29
CA LEU A 229 -11.69 -3.32 3.33
C LEU A 229 -10.35 -3.30 2.59
N SER A 230 -10.39 -2.90 1.32
CA SER A 230 -9.16 -2.71 0.53
C SER A 230 -8.32 -1.54 1.04
N ALA A 231 -7.04 -1.52 0.69
CA ALA A 231 -6.16 -0.42 1.07
C ALA A 231 -6.63 0.93 0.50
N THR A 232 -7.25 0.93 -0.69
CA THR A 232 -7.84 2.13 -1.29
C THR A 232 -9.08 2.58 -0.54
N ASP A 233 -9.92 1.65 -0.06
CA ASP A 233 -11.09 1.97 0.75
C ASP A 233 -10.70 2.61 2.08
N VAL A 234 -9.67 2.07 2.76
CA VAL A 234 -9.16 2.64 4.02
C VAL A 234 -8.56 4.03 3.78
N ALA A 235 -7.86 4.25 2.65
CA ALA A 235 -7.36 5.58 2.29
C ALA A 235 -8.51 6.57 2.02
N ILE A 236 -9.59 6.15 1.35
CA ILE A 236 -10.79 6.98 1.13
C ILE A 236 -11.48 7.28 2.47
N ALA A 237 -11.63 6.28 3.35
CA ALA A 237 -12.19 6.47 4.69
C ALA A 237 -11.37 7.46 5.52
N SER A 238 -10.03 7.44 5.39
CA SER A 238 -9.16 8.43 6.02
C SER A 238 -9.46 9.85 5.53
N GLY A 239 -9.65 10.03 4.22
CA GLY A 239 -10.05 11.30 3.62
C GLY A 239 -11.40 11.79 4.13
N ALA A 240 -12.37 10.90 4.32
CA ALA A 240 -13.67 11.23 4.90
C ALA A 240 -13.54 11.77 6.33
N LEU A 241 -12.70 11.17 7.17
CA LEU A 241 -12.42 11.67 8.52
C LEU A 241 -11.75 13.04 8.49
N VAL A 242 -10.80 13.26 7.58
CA VAL A 242 -10.17 14.58 7.40
C VAL A 242 -11.21 15.63 6.95
N ALA A 243 -12.12 15.28 6.04
CA ALA A 243 -13.21 16.15 5.59
C ALA A 243 -14.17 16.51 6.74
N LEU A 244 -14.52 15.55 7.60
CA LEU A 244 -15.28 15.81 8.81
C LEU A 244 -14.53 16.74 9.76
N GLY A 245 -13.23 16.55 9.94
CA GLY A 245 -12.35 17.45 10.69
C GLY A 245 -12.36 18.87 10.11
N ALA A 246 -12.27 19.02 8.80
CA ALA A 246 -12.36 20.30 8.10
C ALA A 246 -13.72 20.99 8.34
N LEU A 247 -14.82 20.23 8.27
CA LEU A 247 -16.16 20.73 8.57
C LEU A 247 -16.27 21.22 10.02
N LEU A 248 -15.76 20.46 10.99
CA LEU A 248 -15.76 20.85 12.40
C LEU A 248 -14.92 22.11 12.67
N PHE A 249 -13.80 22.30 11.96
CA PHE A 249 -13.03 23.55 12.00
C PHE A 249 -13.79 24.73 11.40
N ALA A 250 -14.59 24.49 10.34
CA ALA A 250 -15.34 25.54 9.65
C ALA A 250 -16.61 25.96 10.37
N LEU A 251 -17.28 25.03 11.08
CA LEU A 251 -18.53 25.26 11.78
C LEU A 251 -18.40 26.44 12.76
N ARG A 252 -19.37 27.36 12.72
CA ARG A 252 -19.46 28.58 13.56
C ARG A 252 -18.35 29.63 13.30
N VAL A 253 -17.49 29.41 12.32
CA VAL A 253 -16.38 30.31 12.00
C VAL A 253 -16.51 30.91 10.61
N SER A 254 -16.93 30.10 9.63
CA SER A 254 -16.98 30.48 8.21
C SER A 254 -18.13 29.74 7.51
N LEU A 255 -19.16 30.48 7.06
CA LEU A 255 -20.25 29.88 6.29
C LEU A 255 -19.72 29.23 4.98
N SER A 256 -18.89 29.96 4.24
CA SER A 256 -18.29 29.44 3.01
C SER A 256 -17.41 28.20 3.29
N GLY A 257 -16.67 28.21 4.39
CA GLY A 257 -15.88 27.07 4.84
C GLY A 257 -16.74 25.86 5.18
N SER A 258 -17.85 26.07 5.86
CA SER A 258 -18.80 24.99 6.18
C SER A 258 -19.43 24.41 4.93
N VAL A 259 -19.83 25.24 3.96
CA VAL A 259 -20.41 24.78 2.69
C VAL A 259 -19.38 23.98 1.88
N VAL A 260 -18.15 24.48 1.73
CA VAL A 260 -17.09 23.76 1.00
C VAL A 260 -16.75 22.44 1.68
N SER A 261 -16.57 22.44 3.01
CA SER A 261 -16.26 21.21 3.73
C SER A 261 -17.40 20.21 3.70
N ALA A 262 -18.66 20.68 3.78
CA ALA A 262 -19.83 19.81 3.64
C ALA A 262 -19.94 19.21 2.23
N ALA A 263 -19.62 19.96 1.18
CA ALA A 263 -19.55 19.44 -0.19
C ALA A 263 -18.47 18.34 -0.34
N ILE A 264 -17.32 18.51 0.31
CA ILE A 264 -16.28 17.47 0.32
C ILE A 264 -16.76 16.23 1.08
N VAL A 265 -17.42 16.39 2.25
CA VAL A 265 -18.03 15.27 2.98
C VAL A 265 -19.07 14.56 2.11
N ALA A 266 -19.91 15.32 1.39
CA ALA A 266 -20.88 14.75 0.46
C ALA A 266 -20.21 13.95 -0.68
N LEU A 267 -19.06 14.41 -1.21
CA LEU A 267 -18.27 13.65 -2.19
C LEU A 267 -17.87 12.28 -1.63
N PHE A 268 -17.40 12.21 -0.39
CA PHE A 268 -17.09 10.91 0.25
C PHE A 268 -18.34 10.06 0.47
N GLY A 269 -19.48 10.70 0.76
CA GLY A 269 -20.76 10.01 0.82
C GLY A 269 -21.15 9.37 -0.53
N VAL A 270 -20.93 10.06 -1.63
CA VAL A 270 -21.13 9.51 -3.00
C VAL A 270 -20.19 8.33 -3.23
N LEU A 271 -18.90 8.47 -2.95
CA LEU A 271 -17.94 7.37 -3.09
C LEU A 271 -18.33 6.15 -2.23
N ALA A 272 -18.95 6.36 -1.08
CA ALA A 272 -19.43 5.26 -0.23
C ALA A 272 -20.72 4.62 -0.77
N ALA A 273 -21.59 5.40 -1.43
CA ALA A 273 -22.86 4.94 -1.98
C ALA A 273 -22.71 4.08 -3.25
N PHE A 274 -21.58 4.23 -3.96
CA PHE A 274 -21.28 3.52 -5.20
C PHE A 274 -20.02 2.65 -5.05
N PRO A 275 -20.12 1.50 -4.35
CA PRO A 275 -18.94 0.69 -4.00
C PRO A 275 -18.29 0.00 -5.21
N GLN A 276 -19.06 -0.39 -6.23
CA GLN A 276 -18.52 -1.05 -7.42
C GLN A 276 -17.75 -0.05 -8.29
N GLU A 277 -18.36 1.07 -8.64
CA GLU A 277 -17.73 2.13 -9.42
C GLU A 277 -16.48 2.69 -8.72
N ARG A 278 -16.52 2.77 -7.37
CA ARG A 278 -15.34 3.12 -6.57
C ARG A 278 -14.26 2.05 -6.67
N ALA A 279 -14.61 0.77 -6.56
CA ALA A 279 -13.65 -0.32 -6.69
C ALA A 279 -12.97 -0.32 -8.07
N ASP A 280 -13.73 -0.08 -9.13
CA ASP A 280 -13.21 0.01 -10.50
C ASP A 280 -12.31 1.25 -10.68
N ALA A 281 -12.76 2.42 -10.16
CA ALA A 281 -12.00 3.66 -10.27
C ALA A 281 -10.69 3.68 -9.46
N PHE A 282 -10.59 2.87 -8.42
CA PHE A 282 -9.42 2.79 -7.53
C PHE A 282 -8.82 1.38 -7.47
N GLN A 283 -8.96 0.62 -8.55
CA GLN A 283 -8.40 -0.72 -8.66
C GLN A 283 -6.87 -0.69 -8.60
N LEU A 284 -6.30 -1.52 -7.71
CA LEU A 284 -4.86 -1.70 -7.61
C LEU A 284 -4.39 -2.78 -8.59
N VAL A 285 -3.73 -2.35 -9.63
CA VAL A 285 -3.13 -3.23 -10.63
C VAL A 285 -1.65 -3.42 -10.29
N PRO A 286 -1.20 -4.65 -10.02
CA PRO A 286 0.23 -4.91 -9.81
C PRO A 286 1.01 -4.71 -11.12
N PRO A 287 2.26 -4.21 -11.06
CA PRO A 287 3.09 -4.07 -12.26
C PRO A 287 3.47 -5.43 -12.84
N GLU A 288 3.79 -5.46 -14.15
CA GLU A 288 4.09 -6.68 -14.92
C GLU A 288 5.27 -7.49 -14.35
N SER A 289 6.21 -6.84 -13.66
CA SER A 289 7.32 -7.53 -13.00
C SER A 289 6.90 -8.41 -11.83
N LYS A 290 5.70 -8.21 -11.30
CA LYS A 290 5.23 -8.99 -10.15
C LYS A 290 4.68 -10.36 -10.55
N PRO A 291 4.97 -11.41 -9.76
CA PRO A 291 4.53 -12.77 -10.06
C PRO A 291 3.03 -12.89 -10.28
N LEU A 292 2.20 -12.25 -9.45
CA LEU A 292 0.75 -12.31 -9.60
C LEU A 292 0.29 -11.73 -10.95
N ALA A 293 0.85 -10.61 -11.42
CA ALA A 293 0.48 -10.03 -12.71
C ALA A 293 0.73 -11.01 -13.87
N ARG A 294 1.89 -11.69 -13.84
CA ARG A 294 2.22 -12.71 -14.85
C ARG A 294 1.31 -13.92 -14.79
N VAL A 295 0.90 -14.35 -13.59
CA VAL A 295 -0.06 -15.46 -13.44
C VAL A 295 -1.41 -15.07 -14.02
N VAL A 296 -1.90 -13.87 -13.71
CA VAL A 296 -3.18 -13.37 -14.23
C VAL A 296 -3.13 -13.26 -15.76
N GLU A 297 -2.06 -12.66 -16.30
CA GLU A 297 -1.86 -12.56 -17.76
C GLU A 297 -1.83 -13.94 -18.40
N TRP A 298 -1.14 -14.91 -17.80
CA TRP A 298 -1.08 -16.28 -18.32
C TRP A 298 -2.46 -16.94 -18.31
N ILE A 299 -3.26 -16.79 -17.22
CA ILE A 299 -4.62 -17.33 -17.13
C ILE A 299 -5.54 -16.71 -18.18
N GLU A 300 -5.40 -15.39 -18.43
CA GLU A 300 -6.17 -14.69 -19.44
C GLU A 300 -5.83 -15.16 -20.87
N GLN A 301 -4.55 -15.39 -21.14
CA GLN A 301 -4.07 -15.90 -22.43
C GLN A 301 -4.39 -17.39 -22.63
N ASN A 302 -4.51 -18.15 -21.54
CA ASN A 302 -4.77 -19.58 -21.55
C ASN A 302 -6.00 -19.90 -20.69
N PRO A 303 -7.20 -19.46 -21.09
CA PRO A 303 -8.39 -19.73 -20.31
C PRO A 303 -8.61 -21.23 -20.21
N PRO A 304 -8.98 -21.73 -19.03
CA PRO A 304 -9.27 -23.16 -18.87
C PRO A 304 -10.51 -23.56 -19.68
N SER A 305 -10.49 -24.76 -20.18
CA SER A 305 -11.62 -25.40 -20.84
C SER A 305 -12.36 -26.30 -19.85
N ILE A 306 -13.69 -26.24 -19.81
CA ILE A 306 -14.48 -27.19 -19.04
C ILE A 306 -14.66 -28.45 -19.87
N VAL A 307 -14.32 -29.57 -19.28
CA VAL A 307 -14.58 -30.89 -19.83
C VAL A 307 -15.70 -31.52 -19.02
N ARG A 308 -16.76 -31.95 -19.70
CA ARG A 308 -17.88 -32.68 -19.10
C ARG A 308 -17.73 -34.15 -19.34
N PHE A 309 -17.78 -34.92 -18.24
CA PHE A 309 -17.83 -36.38 -18.28
C PHE A 309 -19.28 -36.86 -18.41
N LYS A 310 -19.44 -38.02 -19.02
CA LYS A 310 -20.79 -38.65 -19.12
C LYS A 310 -21.35 -39.06 -17.78
N ASP A 311 -20.52 -39.20 -16.75
CA ASP A 311 -20.91 -39.43 -15.37
C ASP A 311 -21.44 -38.19 -14.64
N GLY A 312 -21.45 -37.02 -15.32
CA GLY A 312 -21.93 -35.75 -14.80
C GLY A 312 -20.87 -34.90 -14.13
N ARG A 313 -19.61 -35.35 -14.02
CA ARG A 313 -18.51 -34.52 -13.53
C ARG A 313 -18.14 -33.47 -14.55
N GLU A 314 -17.81 -32.27 -14.06
CA GLU A 314 -17.20 -31.18 -14.83
C GLU A 314 -15.80 -30.92 -14.27
N VAL A 315 -14.83 -30.83 -15.14
CA VAL A 315 -13.43 -30.55 -14.76
C VAL A 315 -12.90 -29.45 -15.63
N ALA A 316 -12.35 -28.41 -15.01
CA ALA A 316 -11.65 -27.35 -15.71
C ALA A 316 -10.19 -27.78 -15.94
N ILE A 317 -9.73 -27.73 -17.19
CA ILE A 317 -8.38 -28.10 -17.59
C ILE A 317 -7.68 -26.93 -18.26
N TYR A 318 -6.36 -26.82 -18.08
CA TYR A 318 -5.51 -25.93 -18.83
C TYR A 318 -4.82 -26.68 -19.98
N GLY A 319 -4.86 -26.08 -21.17
CA GLY A 319 -4.19 -26.65 -22.33
C GLY A 319 -4.93 -27.81 -22.98
N GLY A 320 -4.23 -28.54 -23.83
CA GLY A 320 -4.78 -29.71 -24.54
C GLY A 320 -4.56 -31.00 -23.79
N TYR A 321 -5.11 -32.07 -24.38
CA TYR A 321 -4.86 -33.44 -23.92
C TYR A 321 -3.51 -33.95 -24.41
N GLU A 322 -2.79 -34.67 -23.56
CA GLU A 322 -1.59 -35.38 -23.89
C GLU A 322 -1.90 -36.89 -24.05
N PRO A 323 -1.28 -37.58 -25.03
CA PRO A 323 -1.44 -39.02 -25.13
C PRO A 323 -0.79 -39.73 -23.92
N THR A 324 -1.39 -40.82 -23.50
CA THR A 324 -0.84 -41.72 -22.50
C THR A 324 -0.24 -42.96 -23.16
N GLU A 325 0.29 -43.89 -22.37
CA GLU A 325 0.73 -45.20 -22.88
C GLU A 325 -0.42 -46.00 -23.50
N ASN A 326 -1.64 -45.79 -23.06
CA ASN A 326 -2.83 -46.33 -23.69
C ASN A 326 -3.34 -45.36 -24.78
N PRO A 327 -3.34 -45.73 -26.06
CA PRO A 327 -3.72 -44.83 -27.15
C PRO A 327 -5.18 -44.37 -27.07
N ASP A 328 -6.02 -45.08 -26.34
CA ASP A 328 -7.43 -44.72 -26.15
C ASP A 328 -7.65 -43.75 -24.99
N VAL A 329 -6.62 -43.47 -24.19
CA VAL A 329 -6.69 -42.61 -23.02
C VAL A 329 -5.81 -41.39 -23.21
N MET A 330 -6.44 -40.24 -23.11
CA MET A 330 -5.77 -38.95 -23.10
C MET A 330 -5.74 -38.42 -21.67
N ARG A 331 -4.68 -37.72 -21.31
CA ARG A 331 -4.59 -37.02 -20.02
C ARG A 331 -4.44 -35.52 -20.19
N SER A 332 -5.00 -34.80 -19.27
CA SER A 332 -4.83 -33.36 -19.14
C SER A 332 -4.66 -32.99 -17.69
N ARG A 333 -4.28 -31.75 -17.40
CA ARG A 333 -4.23 -31.26 -16.04
C ARG A 333 -5.44 -30.40 -15.73
N ASP A 334 -6.06 -30.65 -14.59
CA ASP A 334 -7.09 -29.76 -14.08
C ASP A 334 -6.46 -28.43 -13.60
N VAL A 335 -7.29 -27.45 -13.32
CA VAL A 335 -6.84 -26.13 -12.85
C VAL A 335 -6.11 -26.15 -11.51
N ARG A 336 -6.22 -27.26 -10.75
CA ARG A 336 -5.51 -27.49 -9.48
C ARG A 336 -4.27 -28.38 -9.68
N GLY A 337 -3.99 -28.78 -10.94
CA GLY A 337 -2.80 -29.51 -11.34
C GLY A 337 -2.88 -31.02 -11.19
N GLY A 338 -4.00 -31.57 -10.80
CA GLY A 338 -4.22 -33.00 -10.83
C GLY A 338 -4.28 -33.53 -12.27
N TRP A 339 -3.85 -34.78 -12.46
CA TRP A 339 -4.04 -35.45 -13.73
C TRP A 339 -5.49 -35.88 -13.89
N VAL A 340 -6.06 -35.56 -15.05
CA VAL A 340 -7.38 -36.02 -15.47
C VAL A 340 -7.19 -36.90 -16.68
N GLU A 341 -7.47 -38.16 -16.55
CA GLU A 341 -7.41 -39.12 -17.62
C GLU A 341 -8.83 -39.43 -18.11
N ALA A 342 -9.00 -39.45 -19.40
CA ALA A 342 -10.27 -39.77 -20.03
C ALA A 342 -10.04 -40.41 -21.41
N ASN A 343 -10.91 -41.31 -21.79
CA ASN A 343 -11.11 -41.67 -23.18
C ASN A 343 -12.09 -40.64 -23.81
N PRO A 344 -11.64 -39.75 -24.74
CA PRO A 344 -12.48 -38.71 -25.27
C PRO A 344 -13.79 -39.23 -25.91
N GLU A 345 -13.78 -40.40 -26.51
CA GLU A 345 -14.94 -40.97 -27.17
C GLU A 345 -15.94 -41.61 -26.21
N VAL A 346 -15.44 -42.22 -25.12
CA VAL A 346 -16.21 -42.98 -24.18
C VAL A 346 -16.67 -42.17 -22.98
N ASP A 347 -15.75 -41.37 -22.41
CA ASP A 347 -15.97 -40.73 -21.11
C ASP A 347 -16.49 -39.29 -21.24
N LEU A 348 -16.23 -38.62 -22.35
CA LEU A 348 -16.56 -37.21 -22.49
C LEU A 348 -17.87 -36.96 -23.23
N VAL A 349 -18.55 -35.91 -22.85
CA VAL A 349 -19.67 -35.37 -23.62
C VAL A 349 -19.12 -34.57 -24.79
N PRO A 350 -19.59 -34.81 -26.05
CA PRO A 350 -19.15 -34.03 -27.19
C PRO A 350 -19.35 -32.54 -26.95
N GLN A 351 -18.28 -31.76 -27.10
CA GLN A 351 -18.29 -30.32 -26.83
C GLN A 351 -18.59 -29.51 -28.11
N PRO A 352 -19.30 -28.38 -28.00
CA PRO A 352 -19.45 -27.47 -29.15
C PRO A 352 -18.07 -26.84 -29.52
N PRO A 353 -17.86 -26.50 -30.81
CA PRO A 353 -16.56 -26.04 -31.31
C PRO A 353 -16.04 -24.70 -30.67
N HIS A 354 -16.83 -24.01 -29.91
CA HIS A 354 -16.49 -22.71 -29.31
C HIS A 354 -16.23 -22.72 -27.80
N GLY A 355 -15.93 -23.87 -27.23
CA GLY A 355 -15.62 -23.96 -25.79
C GLY A 355 -16.83 -23.62 -24.89
N LEU A 356 -16.85 -24.18 -23.70
CA LEU A 356 -17.84 -23.80 -22.69
C LEU A 356 -17.43 -22.50 -22.03
N ALA A 357 -18.43 -21.74 -21.58
CA ALA A 357 -18.19 -20.54 -20.78
C ALA A 357 -17.26 -20.82 -19.60
N ARG A 358 -16.47 -19.82 -19.20
CA ARG A 358 -15.62 -19.89 -18.01
C ARG A 358 -16.41 -20.45 -16.83
N PRO A 359 -15.92 -21.47 -16.14
CA PRO A 359 -16.65 -22.04 -15.01
C PRO A 359 -16.88 -21.01 -13.93
N ALA A 360 -18.07 -20.95 -13.39
CA ALA A 360 -18.36 -20.12 -12.20
C ALA A 360 -17.50 -20.51 -11.00
N ASP A 361 -17.13 -21.79 -10.87
CA ASP A 361 -16.26 -22.32 -9.84
C ASP A 361 -14.78 -21.86 -9.95
N LEU A 362 -14.35 -21.32 -11.09
CA LEU A 362 -13.02 -20.66 -11.16
C LEU A 362 -13.00 -19.33 -10.43
N ASP A 363 -14.11 -18.63 -10.37
CA ASP A 363 -14.22 -17.43 -9.54
C ASP A 363 -14.21 -17.78 -8.05
N GLU A 364 -14.71 -18.98 -7.68
CA GLU A 364 -14.60 -19.55 -6.33
C GLU A 364 -13.17 -19.98 -5.96
N LEU A 365 -12.33 -20.33 -6.95
CA LEU A 365 -10.91 -20.65 -6.74
C LEU A 365 -10.01 -19.41 -6.60
N SER A 366 -10.53 -18.25 -6.95
CA SER A 366 -9.81 -16.99 -6.82
C SER A 366 -10.32 -16.26 -5.58
N TRP A 367 -9.49 -16.17 -4.56
CA TRP A 367 -9.84 -15.48 -3.33
C TRP A 367 -8.83 -14.39 -3.03
N ARG A 368 -9.32 -13.25 -2.56
CA ARG A 368 -8.50 -12.11 -2.18
C ARG A 368 -8.96 -11.57 -0.86
N GLU A 369 -8.02 -11.34 0.04
CA GLU A 369 -8.28 -10.73 1.33
C GLU A 369 -7.23 -9.68 1.68
N TRP A 370 -7.70 -8.60 2.28
CA TRP A 370 -6.87 -7.59 2.87
C TRP A 370 -6.85 -7.76 4.37
N THR A 371 -5.63 -7.73 4.93
CA THR A 371 -5.41 -7.76 6.37
C THR A 371 -4.54 -6.57 6.78
N SER A 372 -4.45 -6.31 8.07
CA SER A 372 -3.53 -5.31 8.62
C SER A 372 -2.06 -5.61 8.30
N LEU A 373 -1.73 -6.87 8.01
CA LEU A 373 -0.37 -7.30 7.67
C LEU A 373 -0.09 -7.21 6.17
N SER A 374 -1.00 -7.72 5.33
CA SER A 374 -0.76 -7.88 3.90
C SER A 374 -2.06 -8.05 3.11
N ARG A 375 -1.96 -7.97 1.79
CA ARG A 375 -2.94 -8.49 0.86
C ARG A 375 -2.56 -9.94 0.52
N VAL A 376 -3.50 -10.86 0.67
CA VAL A 376 -3.35 -12.27 0.29
C VAL A 376 -4.23 -12.53 -0.92
N ASP A 377 -3.66 -13.08 -1.98
CA ASP A 377 -4.38 -13.56 -3.15
C ASP A 377 -4.16 -15.08 -3.27
N VAL A 378 -5.25 -15.83 -3.41
CA VAL A 378 -5.24 -17.27 -3.72
C VAL A 378 -5.76 -17.44 -5.13
N PHE A 379 -5.11 -18.27 -5.92
CA PHE A 379 -5.44 -18.46 -7.33
C PHE A 379 -5.15 -19.89 -7.77
N PRO A 380 -5.84 -20.39 -8.82
CA PRO A 380 -5.52 -21.67 -9.42
C PRO A 380 -4.07 -21.67 -9.91
N TRP A 381 -3.28 -22.68 -9.54
CA TRP A 381 -1.90 -22.76 -9.97
C TRP A 381 -1.82 -23.34 -11.38
N PRO A 382 -1.32 -22.59 -12.36
CA PRO A 382 -1.12 -23.12 -13.70
C PRO A 382 0.09 -24.08 -13.71
N HIS A 383 -0.18 -25.36 -13.75
CA HIS A 383 0.86 -26.41 -13.66
C HIS A 383 1.75 -26.55 -14.86
N THR A 384 1.44 -25.90 -15.95
CA THR A 384 2.03 -26.22 -17.23
C THR A 384 3.34 -25.50 -17.48
N TYR A 385 4.40 -26.29 -17.62
CA TYR A 385 5.52 -26.05 -18.50
C TYR A 385 6.18 -24.66 -18.42
N GLY A 386 6.79 -24.35 -17.32
CA GLY A 386 7.54 -23.12 -17.22
C GLY A 386 7.96 -22.79 -15.80
N PRO A 387 8.26 -21.53 -15.52
CA PRO A 387 8.81 -21.10 -14.24
C PRO A 387 7.86 -21.27 -13.03
N TRP A 388 6.65 -21.77 -13.25
CA TRP A 388 5.56 -21.87 -12.26
C TRP A 388 5.47 -23.21 -11.53
N GLY A 389 6.38 -24.16 -11.79
CA GLY A 389 6.47 -25.41 -11.04
C GLY A 389 6.81 -25.18 -9.57
N LEU A 390 6.81 -26.26 -8.77
CA LEU A 390 7.27 -26.22 -7.38
C LEU A 390 8.71 -25.70 -7.34
N TRP A 391 8.90 -24.61 -6.62
CA TRP A 391 10.20 -23.93 -6.55
C TRP A 391 11.27 -24.86 -5.98
N GLY A 392 12.33 -25.04 -6.75
CA GLY A 392 13.44 -25.89 -6.34
C GLY A 392 13.20 -27.38 -6.53
N LEU A 393 12.08 -27.80 -7.13
CA LEU A 393 11.86 -29.22 -7.44
C LEU A 393 13.02 -29.78 -8.28
N SER A 394 13.55 -30.91 -7.85
CA SER A 394 14.61 -31.61 -8.57
C SER A 394 14.16 -31.95 -9.98
N LYS A 395 15.02 -31.67 -10.97
CA LYS A 395 14.80 -32.08 -12.37
C LYS A 395 14.73 -33.60 -12.58
N SER A 396 15.21 -34.37 -11.61
CA SER A 396 15.19 -35.81 -11.64
C SER A 396 13.88 -36.38 -11.08
N TYR A 397 12.98 -35.55 -10.56
CA TYR A 397 11.68 -36.02 -10.10
C TYR A 397 10.76 -36.29 -11.28
N THR A 398 10.28 -37.51 -11.39
CA THR A 398 9.39 -37.97 -12.45
C THR A 398 8.03 -38.45 -11.89
N GLY A 399 7.85 -38.35 -10.58
CA GLY A 399 6.63 -38.79 -9.91
C GLY A 399 5.42 -37.84 -10.13
N PRO A 400 4.24 -38.23 -9.63
CA PRO A 400 3.03 -37.44 -9.74
C PRO A 400 3.15 -36.16 -8.90
N GLN A 401 2.67 -35.05 -9.45
CA GLN A 401 2.52 -33.83 -8.67
C GLN A 401 1.10 -33.77 -8.12
N PRO A 402 0.92 -33.49 -6.81
CA PRO A 402 -0.41 -33.34 -6.23
C PRO A 402 -1.07 -32.07 -6.77
N ARG A 403 -2.39 -31.98 -6.61
CA ARG A 403 -3.11 -30.74 -6.86
C ARG A 403 -2.59 -29.64 -5.94
N GLN A 404 -2.62 -28.41 -6.42
CA GLN A 404 -2.10 -27.26 -5.67
C GLN A 404 -2.79 -25.98 -6.05
N VAL A 405 -2.76 -25.02 -5.14
CA VAL A 405 -3.17 -23.63 -5.37
C VAL A 405 -1.99 -22.70 -5.11
N GLY A 406 -1.96 -21.61 -5.84
CA GLY A 406 -0.98 -20.55 -5.61
C GLY A 406 -1.48 -19.54 -4.57
N ILE A 407 -0.57 -19.06 -3.74
CA ILE A 407 -0.83 -17.95 -2.81
C ILE A 407 0.22 -16.88 -3.06
N THR A 408 -0.21 -15.62 -3.11
CA THR A 408 0.72 -14.48 -3.04
C THR A 408 0.42 -13.59 -1.85
N ILE A 409 1.49 -13.02 -1.29
CA ILE A 409 1.43 -11.97 -0.28
C ILE A 409 1.92 -10.68 -0.94
N ASP A 410 1.09 -9.63 -0.88
CA ASP A 410 1.34 -8.33 -1.52
C ASP A 410 1.72 -8.46 -3.00
N THR A 411 1.09 -9.43 -3.69
CA THR A 411 1.29 -9.75 -5.11
C THR A 411 2.71 -10.19 -5.51
N TRP A 412 3.62 -10.34 -4.53
CA TRP A 412 5.03 -10.65 -4.76
C TRP A 412 5.47 -12.00 -4.17
N ALA A 413 5.42 -12.15 -2.86
CA ALA A 413 5.86 -13.38 -2.22
C ALA A 413 4.89 -14.51 -2.56
N MET A 414 5.35 -15.45 -3.38
CA MET A 414 4.52 -16.51 -3.94
C MET A 414 4.92 -17.86 -3.38
N THR A 415 3.93 -18.66 -3.06
CA THR A 415 4.10 -20.02 -2.60
C THR A 415 2.92 -20.88 -3.07
N ASN A 416 3.07 -22.18 -2.98
CA ASN A 416 2.05 -23.13 -3.34
C ASN A 416 1.55 -23.86 -2.10
N VAL A 417 0.28 -24.21 -2.07
CA VAL A 417 -0.30 -25.14 -1.10
C VAL A 417 -0.65 -26.41 -1.85
N LEU A 418 -0.12 -27.53 -1.37
CA LEU A 418 -0.38 -28.84 -1.94
C LEU A 418 -1.68 -29.43 -1.34
N GLU A 419 -2.48 -30.08 -2.17
CA GLU A 419 -3.60 -30.86 -1.69
C GLU A 419 -3.07 -32.14 -1.05
N TRP A 420 -3.27 -32.26 0.24
CA TRP A 420 -2.91 -33.45 1.00
C TRP A 420 -3.89 -33.69 2.14
N ASP A 421 -4.42 -34.90 2.18
CA ASP A 421 -5.24 -35.39 3.29
C ASP A 421 -4.38 -36.23 4.23
N ARG A 422 -4.05 -35.67 5.38
CA ARG A 422 -3.27 -36.36 6.42
C ARG A 422 -3.88 -37.70 6.86
N SER A 423 -5.20 -37.84 6.76
CA SER A 423 -5.88 -39.10 7.10
C SER A 423 -5.73 -40.18 6.03
N ALA A 424 -5.42 -39.79 4.79
CA ALA A 424 -5.27 -40.69 3.65
C ALA A 424 -3.87 -41.31 3.53
N GLY A 425 -2.86 -40.76 4.22
CA GLY A 425 -1.52 -41.34 4.16
C GLY A 425 -0.38 -40.35 4.41
N PRO A 426 0.85 -40.76 4.10
CA PRO A 426 2.03 -39.93 4.26
C PRO A 426 1.97 -38.69 3.33
N PRO A 427 2.79 -37.68 3.59
CA PRO A 427 2.93 -36.54 2.66
C PRO A 427 3.25 -36.98 1.24
N PRO A 428 2.87 -36.18 0.21
CA PRO A 428 3.22 -36.49 -1.16
C PRO A 428 4.73 -36.59 -1.36
N GLU A 429 5.19 -37.63 -2.07
CA GLU A 429 6.61 -37.90 -2.32
C GLU A 429 7.38 -36.69 -2.88
N VAL A 430 6.70 -35.84 -3.63
CA VAL A 430 7.29 -34.63 -4.24
C VAL A 430 7.98 -33.71 -3.21
N VAL A 431 7.51 -33.71 -1.96
CA VAL A 431 8.08 -32.87 -0.87
C VAL A 431 9.52 -33.29 -0.56
N GLU A 432 9.83 -34.56 -0.66
CA GLU A 432 11.19 -35.07 -0.44
C GLU A 432 12.18 -34.62 -1.53
N TRP A 433 11.68 -34.19 -2.68
CA TRP A 433 12.48 -33.74 -3.82
C TRP A 433 12.64 -32.21 -3.88
N LEU A 434 12.12 -31.53 -2.87
CA LEU A 434 12.32 -30.10 -2.65
C LEU A 434 13.58 -29.82 -1.82
N PRO A 435 14.14 -28.62 -1.84
CA PRO A 435 15.31 -28.26 -1.04
C PRO A 435 15.13 -28.48 0.47
N ALA A 436 13.92 -28.27 1.00
CA ALA A 436 13.60 -28.56 2.40
C ALA A 436 13.72 -30.04 2.73
N GLY A 437 13.27 -30.95 1.85
CA GLY A 437 13.39 -32.39 2.01
C GLY A 437 14.85 -32.88 2.17
N LEU A 438 15.82 -32.17 1.57
CA LEU A 438 17.23 -32.50 1.74
C LEU A 438 17.70 -32.33 3.19
N VAL A 439 17.22 -31.29 3.89
CA VAL A 439 17.59 -31.03 5.29
C VAL A 439 17.11 -32.18 6.17
N HIS A 440 15.87 -32.67 5.96
CA HIS A 440 15.30 -33.78 6.70
C HIS A 440 16.02 -35.12 6.41
N ARG A 441 16.59 -35.28 5.23
CA ARG A 441 17.40 -36.46 4.87
C ARG A 441 18.80 -36.44 5.49
N LEU A 442 19.36 -35.25 5.72
CA LEU A 442 20.73 -35.12 6.27
C LEU A 442 20.78 -35.38 7.77
N LYS A 443 19.66 -35.18 8.48
CA LYS A 443 19.60 -35.37 9.94
C LYS A 443 18.24 -35.94 10.31
N SER A 444 18.26 -37.11 10.91
CA SER A 444 17.09 -37.73 11.54
C SER A 444 16.93 -37.23 12.97
N ASP A 445 15.72 -37.19 13.48
CA ASP A 445 15.37 -36.83 14.86
C ASP A 445 15.94 -35.46 15.26
N HIS A 446 15.35 -34.40 14.70
CA HIS A 446 15.76 -33.02 14.94
C HIS A 446 14.54 -32.10 15.10
N ASP A 447 14.70 -31.09 15.93
CA ASP A 447 13.76 -29.99 16.03
C ASP A 447 13.95 -29.02 14.86
N VAL A 448 12.85 -28.60 14.27
CA VAL A 448 12.84 -27.64 13.13
C VAL A 448 12.16 -26.37 13.56
N LEU A 449 12.85 -25.25 13.40
CA LEU A 449 12.25 -23.92 13.44
C LEU A 449 11.97 -23.46 12.01
N CYS A 450 10.70 -23.45 11.63
CA CYS A 450 10.29 -22.93 10.33
C CYS A 450 9.90 -21.46 10.45
N ILE A 451 10.63 -20.58 9.75
CA ILE A 451 10.34 -19.14 9.69
C ILE A 451 9.73 -18.82 8.32
N GLY A 452 8.45 -18.43 8.31
CA GLY A 452 7.73 -18.14 7.06
C GLY A 452 7.42 -19.41 6.27
N ALA A 453 6.69 -20.31 6.87
CA ALA A 453 6.31 -21.63 6.30
C ALA A 453 5.61 -21.55 4.91
N GLY A 454 5.21 -20.37 4.48
CA GLY A 454 4.57 -20.16 3.17
C GLY A 454 3.33 -21.05 3.01
N GLY A 455 3.34 -21.90 1.99
CA GLY A 455 2.27 -22.89 1.74
C GLY A 455 2.33 -24.13 2.61
N GLY A 456 3.21 -24.16 3.59
CA GLY A 456 3.34 -25.27 4.54
C GLY A 456 4.13 -26.48 4.03
N MET A 457 4.74 -26.40 2.85
CA MET A 457 5.52 -27.51 2.29
C MET A 457 6.72 -27.89 3.15
N ASP A 458 7.32 -26.93 3.86
CA ASP A 458 8.43 -27.18 4.79
C ASP A 458 8.00 -27.85 6.10
N LEU A 459 6.68 -28.00 6.32
CA LEU A 459 6.09 -28.65 7.49
C LEU A 459 5.61 -30.08 7.21
N LEU A 460 5.56 -30.47 5.94
CA LEU A 460 5.18 -31.81 5.48
C LEU A 460 6.35 -32.76 5.52
#